data_415ad5bbbbedae09c99686747fd22fc2
#
_entry.id   415ad5bbbbedae09c99686747fd22fc2
#
_cell.length_a   1.000
_cell.length_b   1.000
_cell.length_c   1.000
_cell.angle_alpha   90.00
_cell.angle_beta   90.00
_cell.angle_gamma   90.00
#
_symmetry.space_group_name_H-M   'P 1'
#
loop_
_entity.id
_entity.type
_entity.pdbx_description
1 polymer ?
#
loop_
_entity_poly.entity_id
_entity_poly.type
_entity_poly.pdbx_seq_one_letter_code
_entity_poly.pdbx_strand_id
1 'polypeptide(L)'
;MEQVITKKKVLIVDDEPNVRRLSRTILSKNFDVVEAEDGKQAIEIANTQQPDVILMDMMMPKMDGLTACHAIKKDPATKSIPVIMVTAIGFELNIKLGQQMGATGYVTKPFTPNDLLDKIEQVLATP
;
A
#
# COMPACT_ATOMS: atom_id res chain seq x y z
N MET A 1 16.57 -23.11 21.07
CA MET A 1 16.28 -22.98 19.64
C MET A 1 15.89 -21.56 19.32
N GLU A 2 16.60 -20.95 18.40
CA GLU A 2 16.35 -19.57 18.04
C GLU A 2 15.13 -19.48 17.11
N GLN A 3 14.25 -18.55 17.42
CA GLN A 3 13.15 -18.22 16.52
C GLN A 3 13.61 -17.14 15.56
N VAL A 4 13.48 -17.40 14.28
CA VAL A 4 13.73 -16.39 13.26
C VAL A 4 12.43 -15.60 13.08
N ILE A 5 12.44 -14.35 13.51
CA ILE A 5 11.30 -13.47 13.33
C ILE A 5 11.50 -12.75 12.01
N THR A 6 10.66 -13.09 11.02
CA THR A 6 10.70 -12.44 9.72
C THR A 6 9.67 -11.31 9.73
N LYS A 7 10.13 -10.10 9.46
CA LYS A 7 9.25 -8.96 9.34
C LYS A 7 8.39 -9.09 8.08
N LYS A 8 7.14 -8.66 8.19
CA LYS A 8 6.27 -8.53 7.01
C LYS A 8 6.80 -7.40 6.13
N LYS A 9 6.58 -7.52 4.83
CA LYS A 9 7.07 -6.58 3.84
C LYS A 9 5.94 -5.65 3.40
N VAL A 10 6.19 -4.34 3.42
CA VAL A 10 5.24 -3.32 2.98
C VAL A 10 5.80 -2.63 1.75
N LEU A 11 5.01 -2.55 0.69
CA LEU A 11 5.33 -1.74 -0.48
C LEU A 11 4.64 -0.38 -0.33
N ILE A 12 5.43 0.68 -0.35
CA ILE A 12 4.94 2.06 -0.30
C ILE A 12 4.98 2.62 -1.71
N VAL A 13 3.83 3.04 -2.24
CA VAL A 13 3.72 3.63 -3.57
C VAL A 13 3.24 5.07 -3.44
N ASP A 14 4.10 6.02 -3.76
CA ASP A 14 3.78 7.45 -3.72
C ASP A 14 4.78 8.17 -4.63
N ASP A 15 4.31 9.15 -5.39
CA ASP A 15 5.17 9.90 -6.29
C ASP A 15 5.98 10.98 -5.57
N GLU A 16 5.62 11.31 -4.33
CA GLU A 16 6.33 12.32 -3.55
C GLU A 16 7.41 11.69 -2.68
N PRO A 17 8.71 12.01 -2.93
CA PRO A 17 9.80 11.42 -2.14
C PRO A 17 9.69 11.68 -0.64
N ASN A 18 9.20 12.85 -0.26
CA ASN A 18 9.06 13.21 1.15
C ASN A 18 8.03 12.34 1.87
N VAL A 19 6.93 12.04 1.19
CA VAL A 19 5.87 11.18 1.75
C VAL A 19 6.39 9.74 1.87
N ARG A 20 7.09 9.24 0.85
CA ARG A 20 7.69 7.91 0.91
C ARG A 20 8.67 7.81 2.08
N ARG A 21 9.51 8.84 2.26
CA ARG A 21 10.50 8.86 3.36
C ARG A 21 9.82 8.85 4.72
N LEU A 22 8.77 9.66 4.88
CA LEU A 22 8.01 9.70 6.13
C LEU A 22 7.40 8.34 6.43
N SER A 23 6.73 7.74 5.44
CA SER A 23 6.11 6.43 5.60
C SER A 23 7.15 5.36 5.92
N ARG A 24 8.30 5.39 5.25
CA ARG A 24 9.41 4.46 5.55
C ARG A 24 9.88 4.63 6.99
N THR A 25 10.05 5.86 7.44
CA THR A 25 10.50 6.14 8.82
C THR A 25 9.51 5.57 9.84
N ILE A 26 8.22 5.73 9.58
CA ILE A 26 7.18 5.21 10.45
C ILE A 26 7.20 3.68 10.49
N LEU A 27 7.36 3.04 9.34
CA LEU A 27 7.12 1.61 9.20
C LEU A 27 8.35 0.74 9.38
N SER A 28 9.55 1.28 9.20
CA SER A 28 10.78 0.47 9.18
C SER A 28 11.10 -0.22 10.50
N LYS A 29 10.56 0.24 11.61
CA LYS A 29 10.77 -0.40 12.90
C LYS A 29 10.09 -1.77 12.99
N ASN A 30 8.96 -1.92 12.32
CA ASN A 30 8.10 -3.10 12.42
C ASN A 30 8.04 -3.91 11.14
N PHE A 31 8.39 -3.32 9.99
CA PHE A 31 8.23 -3.93 8.68
C PHE A 31 9.47 -3.74 7.83
N ASP A 32 9.68 -4.68 6.90
CA ASP A 32 10.60 -4.46 5.79
C ASP A 32 9.87 -3.59 4.76
N VAL A 33 10.53 -2.54 4.28
CA VAL A 33 9.90 -1.56 3.42
C VAL A 33 10.56 -1.56 2.05
N VAL A 34 9.75 -1.63 1.00
CA VAL A 34 10.16 -1.38 -0.38
C VAL A 34 9.32 -0.22 -0.91
N GLU A 35 9.82 0.47 -1.92
CA GLU A 35 9.19 1.69 -2.42
C GLU A 35 9.03 1.65 -3.92
N ALA A 36 7.96 2.29 -4.40
CA ALA A 36 7.73 2.55 -5.81
C ALA A 36 7.27 4.00 -5.95
N GLU A 37 7.63 4.64 -7.05
CA GLU A 37 7.30 6.05 -7.26
C GLU A 37 6.13 6.27 -8.21
N ASP A 38 5.63 5.22 -8.84
CA ASP A 38 4.45 5.30 -9.71
C ASP A 38 3.76 3.94 -9.80
N GLY A 39 2.61 3.92 -10.46
CA GLY A 39 1.81 2.71 -10.55
C GLY A 39 2.46 1.60 -11.36
N LYS A 40 3.24 1.95 -12.38
CA LYS A 40 3.93 0.95 -13.18
C LYS A 40 5.00 0.22 -12.36
N GLN A 41 5.81 0.98 -11.62
CA GLN A 41 6.79 0.38 -10.72
C GLN A 41 6.12 -0.47 -9.64
N ALA A 42 4.96 0.00 -9.14
CA ALA A 42 4.22 -0.74 -8.13
C ALA A 42 3.83 -2.12 -8.62
N ILE A 43 3.33 -2.22 -9.86
CA ILE A 43 2.95 -3.50 -10.46
C ILE A 43 4.17 -4.43 -10.57
N GLU A 44 5.29 -3.90 -11.05
CA GLU A 44 6.52 -4.67 -11.21
C GLU A 44 7.05 -5.17 -9.85
N ILE A 45 7.08 -4.29 -8.86
CA ILE A 45 7.59 -4.64 -7.52
C ILE A 45 6.65 -5.60 -6.81
N ALA A 46 5.34 -5.41 -6.95
CA ALA A 46 4.37 -6.34 -6.38
C ALA A 46 4.60 -7.75 -6.91
N ASN A 47 4.88 -7.88 -8.21
CA ASN A 47 5.11 -9.16 -8.84
C ASN A 47 6.45 -9.79 -8.42
N THR A 48 7.53 -9.01 -8.40
CA THR A 48 8.88 -9.52 -8.13
C THR A 48 9.17 -9.69 -6.65
N GLN A 49 8.66 -8.81 -5.80
CA GLN A 49 8.97 -8.79 -4.36
C GLN A 49 7.89 -9.43 -3.50
N GLN A 50 6.70 -9.61 -4.02
CA GLN A 50 5.57 -10.23 -3.30
C GLN A 50 5.39 -9.66 -1.89
N PRO A 51 5.12 -8.35 -1.76
CA PRO A 51 4.92 -7.75 -0.44
C PRO A 51 3.69 -8.32 0.24
N ASP A 52 3.65 -8.21 1.55
CA ASP A 52 2.51 -8.67 2.35
C ASP A 52 1.33 -7.69 2.31
N VAL A 53 1.62 -6.42 2.05
CA VAL A 53 0.62 -5.36 1.92
C VAL A 53 1.19 -4.22 1.08
N ILE A 54 0.31 -3.52 0.37
CA ILE A 54 0.68 -2.37 -0.46
C ILE A 54 -0.05 -1.14 0.05
N LEU A 55 0.69 -0.05 0.28
CA LEU A 55 0.13 1.28 0.51
C LEU A 55 0.20 2.02 -0.81
N MET A 56 -0.96 2.31 -1.40
CA MET A 56 -1.05 2.87 -2.75
C MET A 56 -1.64 4.28 -2.72
N ASP A 57 -0.83 5.28 -3.05
CA ASP A 57 -1.34 6.63 -3.24
C ASP A 57 -2.33 6.64 -4.41
N MET A 58 -3.49 7.25 -4.20
CA MET A 58 -4.54 7.30 -5.21
C MET A 58 -4.20 8.26 -6.34
N MET A 59 -3.55 9.38 -6.03
CA MET A 59 -3.28 10.46 -6.97
C MET A 59 -1.80 10.48 -7.37
N MET A 60 -1.49 9.92 -8.53
CA MET A 60 -0.12 9.89 -9.06
C MET A 60 -0.13 10.21 -10.55
N PRO A 61 0.98 10.81 -11.08
CA PRO A 61 1.12 10.98 -12.51
C PRO A 61 1.35 9.64 -13.20
N LYS A 62 1.21 9.61 -14.53
CA LYS A 62 1.37 8.43 -15.39
C LYS A 62 0.28 7.40 -15.20
N MET A 63 0.32 6.64 -14.10
CA MET A 63 -0.70 5.65 -13.77
C MET A 63 -1.16 5.91 -12.35
N ASP A 64 -2.45 6.23 -12.18
CA ASP A 64 -3.02 6.49 -10.86
C ASP A 64 -3.15 5.21 -10.04
N GLY A 65 -3.38 5.39 -8.73
CA GLY A 65 -3.44 4.28 -7.80
C GLY A 65 -4.61 3.34 -8.04
N LEU A 66 -5.73 3.84 -8.54
CA LEU A 66 -6.90 3.00 -8.86
C LEU A 66 -6.57 2.05 -9.99
N THR A 67 -5.93 2.54 -11.05
CA THR A 67 -5.54 1.73 -12.20
C THR A 67 -4.52 0.67 -11.78
N ALA A 68 -3.53 1.07 -10.98
CA ALA A 68 -2.51 0.14 -10.50
C ALA A 68 -3.12 -0.93 -9.59
N CYS A 69 -4.01 -0.54 -8.68
CA CYS A 69 -4.70 -1.48 -7.80
C CYS A 69 -5.50 -2.51 -8.61
N HIS A 70 -6.25 -2.05 -9.60
CA HIS A 70 -7.03 -2.92 -10.47
C HIS A 70 -6.14 -3.94 -11.18
N ALA A 71 -5.00 -3.50 -11.73
CA ALA A 71 -4.06 -4.38 -12.41
C ALA A 71 -3.49 -5.44 -11.45
N ILE A 72 -3.11 -5.02 -10.24
CA ILE A 72 -2.58 -5.94 -9.23
C ILE A 72 -3.63 -6.99 -8.83
N LYS A 73 -4.88 -6.56 -8.68
CA LYS A 73 -5.96 -7.46 -8.25
C LYS A 73 -6.45 -8.38 -9.36
N LYS A 74 -6.18 -8.07 -10.62
CA LYS A 74 -6.52 -8.93 -11.75
C LYS A 74 -5.48 -10.00 -12.03
N ASP A 75 -4.23 -9.77 -11.64
CA ASP A 75 -3.14 -10.71 -11.92
C ASP A 75 -3.15 -11.84 -10.89
N PRO A 76 -3.26 -13.11 -11.31
CA PRO A 76 -3.23 -14.25 -10.38
C PRO A 76 -1.99 -14.27 -9.47
N ALA A 77 -0.87 -13.72 -9.93
CA ALA A 77 0.38 -13.69 -9.14
C ALA A 77 0.32 -12.69 -7.99
N THR A 78 -0.52 -11.67 -8.06
CA THR A 78 -0.55 -10.58 -7.08
C THR A 78 -1.94 -10.31 -6.48
N LYS A 79 -2.96 -10.98 -6.97
CA LYS A 79 -4.35 -10.68 -6.54
C LYS A 79 -4.61 -10.90 -5.05
N SER A 80 -3.83 -11.74 -4.40
CA SER A 80 -4.00 -12.01 -2.96
C SER A 80 -3.34 -10.96 -2.07
N ILE A 81 -2.52 -10.06 -2.64
CA ILE A 81 -1.85 -9.02 -1.87
C ILE A 81 -2.86 -7.93 -1.51
N PRO A 82 -3.09 -7.66 -0.22
CA PRO A 82 -4.02 -6.59 0.16
C PRO A 82 -3.47 -5.22 -0.22
N VAL A 83 -4.33 -4.34 -0.72
CA VAL A 83 -3.99 -2.98 -1.12
C VAL A 83 -4.76 -2.00 -0.25
N ILE A 84 -4.04 -1.11 0.44
CA ILE A 84 -4.62 -0.03 1.20
C ILE A 84 -4.44 1.25 0.38
N MET A 85 -5.55 1.89 0.02
CA MET A 85 -5.49 3.15 -0.72
C MET A 85 -5.23 4.31 0.23
N VAL A 86 -4.37 5.22 -0.20
CA VAL A 86 -4.09 6.46 0.54
C VAL A 86 -4.70 7.61 -0.23
N THR A 87 -5.62 8.32 0.38
CA THR A 87 -6.43 9.33 -0.29
C THR A 87 -6.54 10.61 0.53
N ALA A 88 -6.83 11.73 -0.12
CA ALA A 88 -7.03 13.00 0.57
C ALA A 88 -8.40 13.03 1.26
N ILE A 89 -8.49 13.75 2.38
CA ILE A 89 -9.76 13.96 3.09
C ILE A 89 -10.75 14.64 2.14
N GLY A 90 -12.00 14.18 2.18
CA GLY A 90 -13.06 14.75 1.36
C GLY A 90 -13.31 14.05 0.04
N PHE A 91 -12.56 13.03 -0.27
CA PHE A 91 -12.72 12.27 -1.53
C PHE A 91 -13.43 10.93 -1.28
N GLU A 92 -14.62 10.99 -0.73
CA GLU A 92 -15.42 9.77 -0.44
C GLU A 92 -15.71 8.95 -1.69
N LEU A 93 -15.91 9.61 -2.84
CA LEU A 93 -16.10 8.91 -4.10
C LEU A 93 -14.90 8.04 -4.43
N ASN A 94 -13.68 8.54 -4.14
CA ASN A 94 -12.46 7.79 -4.38
C ASN A 94 -12.37 6.53 -3.53
N ILE A 95 -12.92 6.57 -2.32
CA ILE A 95 -12.97 5.39 -1.44
C ILE A 95 -13.84 4.30 -2.08
N LYS A 96 -15.00 4.66 -2.59
CA LYS A 96 -15.88 3.73 -3.27
C LYS A 96 -15.24 3.14 -4.51
N LEU A 97 -14.58 3.98 -5.31
CA LEU A 97 -13.87 3.53 -6.51
C LEU A 97 -12.75 2.56 -6.15
N GLY A 98 -12.01 2.86 -5.08
CA GLY A 98 -10.96 1.96 -4.60
C GLY A 98 -11.50 0.59 -4.21
N GLN A 99 -12.62 0.56 -3.52
CA GLN A 99 -13.28 -0.68 -3.14
C GLN A 99 -13.71 -1.48 -4.36
N GLN A 100 -14.25 -0.81 -5.38
CA GLN A 100 -14.64 -1.46 -6.65
C GLN A 100 -13.44 -2.04 -7.39
N MET A 101 -12.27 -1.42 -7.24
CA MET A 101 -11.03 -1.90 -7.86
C MET A 101 -10.33 -2.97 -7.02
N GLY A 102 -10.92 -3.36 -5.90
CA GLY A 102 -10.40 -4.43 -5.06
C GLY A 102 -9.54 -4.01 -3.88
N ALA A 103 -9.51 -2.71 -3.54
CA ALA A 103 -8.78 -2.25 -2.37
C ALA A 103 -9.37 -2.84 -1.09
N THR A 104 -8.49 -3.22 -0.16
CA THR A 104 -8.88 -3.83 1.11
C THR A 104 -9.23 -2.79 2.16
N GLY A 105 -8.66 -1.61 2.07
CA GLY A 105 -8.91 -0.53 3.02
C GLY A 105 -8.39 0.78 2.50
N TYR A 106 -8.49 1.82 3.32
CA TYR A 106 -8.00 3.14 2.96
C TYR A 106 -7.49 3.89 4.19
N VAL A 107 -6.60 4.85 3.94
CA VAL A 107 -6.08 5.80 4.94
C VAL A 107 -6.16 7.18 4.31
N THR A 108 -6.59 8.17 5.07
CA THR A 108 -6.69 9.55 4.56
C THR A 108 -5.45 10.36 4.89
N LYS A 109 -5.03 11.22 3.96
CA LYS A 109 -3.98 12.20 4.19
C LYS A 109 -4.59 13.50 4.74
N PRO A 110 -3.96 14.15 5.73
CA PRO A 110 -2.76 13.70 6.43
C PRO A 110 -3.08 12.58 7.42
N PHE A 111 -2.15 11.67 7.59
CA PHE A 111 -2.29 10.56 8.53
C PHE A 111 -1.29 10.71 9.68
N THR A 112 -1.63 10.17 10.85
CA THR A 112 -0.69 10.04 11.95
C THR A 112 0.04 8.70 11.82
N PRO A 113 1.20 8.53 12.50
CA PRO A 113 1.84 7.21 12.53
C PRO A 113 0.90 6.09 12.97
N ASN A 114 0.07 6.35 13.98
CA ASN A 114 -0.87 5.36 14.47
C ASN A 114 -1.94 5.01 13.46
N ASP A 115 -2.46 5.99 12.72
CA ASP A 115 -3.43 5.74 11.65
C ASP A 115 -2.90 4.72 10.66
N LEU A 116 -1.65 4.91 10.24
CA LEU A 116 -1.02 4.06 9.25
C LEU A 116 -0.74 2.67 9.81
N LEU A 117 -0.13 2.60 10.98
CA LEU A 117 0.21 1.33 11.63
C LEU A 117 -1.04 0.51 11.95
N ASP A 118 -2.06 1.14 12.51
CA ASP A 118 -3.30 0.45 12.87
C ASP A 118 -3.99 -0.13 11.65
N LYS A 119 -4.03 0.62 10.56
CA LYS A 119 -4.67 0.13 9.33
C LYS A 119 -3.91 -1.07 8.76
N ILE A 120 -2.59 -1.00 8.73
CA ILE A 120 -1.78 -2.11 8.23
C ILE A 120 -1.98 -3.35 9.10
N GLU A 121 -1.94 -3.21 10.42
CA GLU A 121 -2.14 -4.32 11.33
C GLU A 121 -3.53 -4.92 11.18
N GLN A 122 -4.55 -4.09 11.03
CA GLN A 122 -5.93 -4.53 10.83
C GLN A 122 -6.05 -5.36 9.55
N VAL A 123 -5.45 -4.89 8.46
CA VAL A 123 -5.51 -5.58 7.18
C VAL A 123 -4.75 -6.90 7.22
N LEU A 124 -3.57 -6.93 7.85
CA LEU A 124 -2.76 -8.14 7.94
C LEU A 124 -3.39 -9.19 8.87
N ALA A 125 -4.19 -8.78 9.84
CA ALA A 125 -4.86 -9.68 10.76
C ALA A 125 -6.10 -10.34 10.14
N THR A 126 -6.62 -9.77 9.05
CA THR A 126 -7.82 -10.32 8.38
C THR A 126 -7.43 -11.53 7.54
N PRO A 127 -8.06 -12.68 7.73
CA PRO A 127 -7.76 -13.88 6.96
C PRO A 127 -8.19 -13.76 5.48
#